data_0ee752d3b8db13ec6a62a7306730f573
#
_entry.id   0ee752d3b8db13ec6a62a7306730f573
#
_cell.length_a   1.000
_cell.length_b   1.000
_cell.length_c   1.000
_cell.angle_alpha   90.00
_cell.angle_beta   90.00
_cell.angle_gamma   90.00
#
_symmetry.space_group_name_H-M   'P 1'
#
loop_
_entity.id
_entity.type
_entity.pdbx_description
1 polymer ?
#
loop_
_entity_poly.entity_id
_entity_poly.type
_entity_poly.pdbx_seq_one_letter_code
_entity_poly.pdbx_strand_id
1 'polypeptide(L)'
;MDSTYLLVALLCLLGLAIRTRYELLKKAGRVDTKNRVVFAVVFAAMCVMLLSWPVMCPRDPWRVAVPGVARWTGLVMVVAALVLAFGGLLQLRGLEDIDHLVTTGLFSKLRHPMYTGFILWIAGWVVCHGAIASLVPAALCIGNILYWRRLEEDALESQFAEEYRRYRRGTWF
;
A
#
# COMPACT_ATOMS: atom_id res chain seq x y z
N MET A 1 13.60 13.56 -21.04
CA MET A 1 12.93 12.92 -19.88
C MET A 1 13.73 13.29 -18.65
N ASP A 2 13.10 13.75 -17.59
CA ASP A 2 13.80 14.16 -16.36
C ASP A 2 14.49 12.92 -15.74
N SER A 3 15.82 12.98 -15.57
CA SER A 3 16.61 11.90 -14.98
C SER A 3 16.16 11.58 -13.55
N THR A 4 15.68 12.58 -12.81
CA THR A 4 15.14 12.41 -11.46
C THR A 4 13.85 11.60 -11.47
N TYR A 5 12.95 11.84 -12.44
CA TYR A 5 11.73 11.04 -12.58
C TYR A 5 12.07 9.57 -12.80
N LEU A 6 12.98 9.27 -13.73
CA LEU A 6 13.38 7.89 -14.03
C LEU A 6 14.00 7.20 -12.81
N LEU A 7 14.95 7.89 -12.15
CA LEU A 7 15.59 7.35 -10.97
C LEU A 7 14.56 7.01 -9.87
N VAL A 8 13.64 7.94 -9.59
CA VAL A 8 12.63 7.76 -8.55
C VAL A 8 11.62 6.67 -8.94
N ALA A 9 11.23 6.58 -10.22
CA ALA A 9 10.38 5.50 -10.71
C ALA A 9 11.07 4.12 -10.57
N LEU A 10 12.36 4.03 -10.87
CA LEU A 10 13.14 2.79 -10.67
C LEU A 10 13.25 2.42 -9.18
N LEU A 11 13.49 3.40 -8.30
CA LEU A 11 13.51 3.17 -6.85
C LEU A 11 12.14 2.69 -6.32
N CYS A 12 11.05 3.28 -6.83
CA CYS A 12 9.69 2.83 -6.52
C CYS A 12 9.48 1.37 -6.92
N LEU A 13 9.85 0.99 -8.14
CA LEU A 13 9.73 -0.39 -8.64
C LEU A 13 10.65 -1.36 -7.90
N LEU A 14 11.84 -0.92 -7.50
CA LEU A 14 12.75 -1.72 -6.67
C LEU A 14 12.13 -1.99 -5.29
N GLY A 15 11.58 -0.97 -4.64
CA GLY A 15 10.85 -1.12 -3.37
C GLY A 15 9.68 -2.09 -3.50
N LEU A 16 8.91 -1.97 -4.58
CA LEU A 16 7.82 -2.88 -4.92
C LEU A 16 8.32 -4.32 -5.09
N ALA A 17 9.41 -4.53 -5.83
CA ALA A 17 9.99 -5.85 -6.07
C ALA A 17 10.48 -6.52 -4.77
N ILE A 18 11.16 -5.76 -3.91
CA ILE A 18 11.64 -6.25 -2.60
C ILE A 18 10.44 -6.69 -1.75
N ARG A 19 9.41 -5.85 -1.65
CA ARG A 19 8.21 -6.15 -0.86
C ARG A 19 7.48 -7.38 -1.41
N THR A 20 7.31 -7.48 -2.73
CA THR A 20 6.65 -8.64 -3.36
C THR A 20 7.47 -9.92 -3.15
N ARG A 21 8.79 -9.84 -3.29
CA ARG A 21 9.69 -10.97 -3.00
C ARG A 21 9.54 -11.46 -1.56
N TYR A 22 9.46 -10.54 -0.62
CA TYR A 22 9.24 -10.89 0.79
C TYR A 22 7.92 -11.65 0.98
N GLU A 23 6.80 -11.19 0.41
CA GLU A 23 5.51 -11.88 0.54
C GLU A 23 5.56 -13.32 -0.05
N LEU A 24 6.22 -13.48 -1.18
CA LEU A 24 6.40 -14.80 -1.79
C LEU A 24 7.25 -15.74 -0.92
N LEU A 25 8.33 -15.23 -0.32
CA LEU A 25 9.18 -15.99 0.58
C LEU A 25 8.46 -16.32 1.90
N LYS A 26 7.66 -15.38 2.43
CA LYS A 26 6.83 -15.58 3.61
C LYS A 26 5.82 -16.70 3.36
N LYS A 27 5.09 -16.65 2.23
CA LYS A 27 4.15 -17.71 1.83
C LYS A 27 4.83 -19.07 1.68
N ALA A 28 6.08 -19.10 1.19
CA ALA A 28 6.86 -20.33 1.03
C ALA A 28 7.50 -20.84 2.34
N GLY A 29 7.31 -20.14 3.47
CA GLY A 29 7.94 -20.49 4.75
C GLY A 29 9.46 -20.35 4.76
N ARG A 30 10.04 -19.53 3.84
CA ARG A 30 11.50 -19.40 3.63
C ARG A 30 12.09 -18.14 4.25
N VAL A 31 11.32 -17.39 5.01
CA VAL A 31 11.78 -16.18 5.68
C VAL A 31 11.35 -16.19 7.14
N ASP A 32 12.27 -15.82 8.02
CA ASP A 32 11.96 -15.57 9.42
C ASP A 32 11.34 -14.16 9.57
N THR A 33 10.05 -14.12 9.83
CA THR A 33 9.27 -12.88 10.02
C THR A 33 9.67 -12.13 11.30
N LYS A 34 10.27 -12.82 12.28
CA LYS A 34 10.74 -12.22 13.55
C LYS A 34 12.12 -11.58 13.43
N ASN A 35 12.79 -11.76 12.30
CA ASN A 35 14.11 -11.20 12.07
C ASN A 35 14.02 -9.67 11.85
N ARG A 36 14.63 -8.91 12.77
CA ARG A 36 14.63 -7.43 12.75
C ARG A 36 15.27 -6.84 11.49
N VAL A 37 16.27 -7.51 10.91
CA VAL A 37 16.94 -7.05 9.67
C VAL A 37 15.98 -7.21 8.49
N VAL A 38 15.31 -8.35 8.37
CA VAL A 38 14.28 -8.58 7.34
C VAL A 38 13.17 -7.53 7.46
N PHE A 39 12.67 -7.31 8.67
CA PHE A 39 11.67 -6.28 8.93
C PHE A 39 12.15 -4.89 8.49
N ALA A 40 13.36 -4.48 8.89
CA ALA A 40 13.92 -3.17 8.54
C ALA A 40 14.08 -2.99 7.02
N VAL A 41 14.53 -4.02 6.30
CA VAL A 41 14.67 -3.98 4.84
C VAL A 41 13.31 -3.84 4.16
N VAL A 42 12.32 -4.61 4.58
CA VAL A 42 10.97 -4.57 4.01
C VAL A 42 10.29 -3.23 4.32
N PHE A 43 10.44 -2.73 5.55
CA PHE A 43 9.92 -1.44 5.95
C PHE A 43 10.56 -0.29 5.16
N ALA A 44 11.89 -0.29 5.00
CA ALA A 44 12.60 0.68 4.19
C ALA A 44 12.15 0.63 2.71
N ALA A 45 11.97 -0.56 2.14
CA ALA A 45 11.45 -0.75 0.79
C ALA A 45 10.05 -0.15 0.62
N MET A 46 9.17 -0.35 1.61
CA MET A 46 7.83 0.27 1.63
C MET A 46 7.92 1.79 1.71
N CYS A 47 8.79 2.33 2.57
CA CYS A 47 9.01 3.77 2.65
C CYS A 47 9.51 4.35 1.32
N VAL A 48 10.50 3.71 0.69
CA VAL A 48 10.99 4.13 -0.64
C VAL A 48 9.89 4.11 -1.67
N MET A 49 9.09 3.03 -1.75
CA MET A 49 7.97 2.91 -2.67
C MET A 49 6.95 4.03 -2.46
N LEU A 50 6.54 4.30 -1.22
CA LEU A 50 5.50 5.30 -0.93
C LEU A 50 6.01 6.74 -1.07
N LEU A 51 7.24 7.03 -0.61
CA LEU A 51 7.84 8.36 -0.70
C LEU A 51 8.27 8.75 -2.12
N SER A 52 8.33 7.79 -3.03
CA SER A 52 8.58 8.06 -4.45
C SER A 52 7.47 8.89 -5.09
N TRP A 53 6.22 8.74 -4.67
CA TRP A 53 5.06 9.39 -5.31
C TRP A 53 5.05 10.91 -5.21
N PRO A 54 5.27 11.55 -4.04
CA PRO A 54 5.34 13.01 -3.94
C PRO A 54 6.54 13.62 -4.71
N VAL A 55 7.54 12.82 -5.04
CA VAL A 55 8.70 13.29 -5.82
C VAL A 55 8.50 13.05 -7.31
N MET A 56 7.96 11.90 -7.69
CA MET A 56 7.79 11.45 -9.08
C MET A 56 6.65 12.18 -9.79
N CYS A 57 5.46 12.26 -9.19
CA CYS A 57 4.29 12.85 -9.85
C CYS A 57 4.46 14.33 -10.25
N PRO A 58 5.07 15.22 -9.43
CA PRO A 58 5.36 16.58 -9.85
C PRO A 58 6.35 16.68 -11.03
N ARG A 59 7.17 15.64 -11.27
CA ARG A 59 8.21 15.56 -12.32
C ARG A 59 7.82 14.66 -13.49
N ASP A 60 6.57 14.21 -13.52
CA ASP A 60 6.05 13.35 -14.60
C ASP A 60 6.26 14.02 -15.96
N PRO A 61 6.87 13.33 -16.96
CA PRO A 61 7.14 13.91 -18.28
C PRO A 61 5.86 14.15 -19.10
N TRP A 62 4.77 13.48 -18.79
CA TRP A 62 3.48 13.60 -19.48
C TRP A 62 2.38 14.06 -18.52
N ARG A 63 2.45 15.33 -18.14
CA ARG A 63 1.42 15.92 -17.28
C ARG A 63 0.33 16.59 -18.10
N VAL A 64 -0.92 16.43 -17.65
CA VAL A 64 -2.05 17.20 -18.16
C VAL A 64 -2.41 18.32 -17.18
N ALA A 65 -2.97 19.41 -17.71
CA ALA A 65 -3.51 20.46 -16.87
C ALA A 65 -4.68 19.93 -16.03
N VAL A 66 -4.57 20.06 -14.72
CA VAL A 66 -5.57 19.56 -13.79
C VAL A 66 -6.44 20.70 -13.29
N PRO A 67 -7.78 20.65 -13.47
CA PRO A 67 -8.71 21.60 -12.87
C PRO A 67 -8.56 21.67 -11.34
N GLY A 68 -8.80 22.85 -10.76
CA GLY A 68 -8.66 23.05 -9.32
C GLY A 68 -9.42 22.02 -8.49
N VAL A 69 -10.64 21.65 -8.89
CA VAL A 69 -11.46 20.62 -8.21
C VAL A 69 -10.72 19.29 -8.17
N ALA A 70 -10.17 18.81 -9.30
CA ALA A 70 -9.47 17.53 -9.35
C ALA A 70 -8.17 17.56 -8.49
N ARG A 71 -7.47 18.69 -8.47
CA ARG A 71 -6.30 18.86 -7.60
C ARG A 71 -6.68 18.75 -6.11
N TRP A 72 -7.74 19.41 -5.69
CA TRP A 72 -8.25 19.31 -4.32
C TRP A 72 -8.72 17.90 -3.99
N THR A 73 -9.41 17.22 -4.92
CA THR A 73 -9.79 15.81 -4.77
C THR A 73 -8.56 14.93 -4.53
N GLY A 74 -7.51 15.10 -5.32
CA GLY A 74 -6.25 14.38 -5.13
C GLY A 74 -5.64 14.62 -3.73
N LEU A 75 -5.63 15.87 -3.25
CA LEU A 75 -5.14 16.19 -1.90
C LEU A 75 -6.01 15.56 -0.80
N VAL A 76 -7.32 15.59 -0.92
CA VAL A 76 -8.24 14.91 0.01
C VAL A 76 -7.96 13.41 0.06
N MET A 77 -7.72 12.77 -1.10
CA MET A 77 -7.33 11.36 -1.15
C MET A 77 -6.00 11.10 -0.42
N VAL A 78 -5.00 11.99 -0.57
CA VAL A 78 -3.72 11.89 0.14
C VAL A 78 -3.91 12.01 1.66
N VAL A 79 -4.73 12.95 2.13
CA VAL A 79 -5.03 13.10 3.56
C VAL A 79 -5.76 11.88 4.09
N ALA A 80 -6.80 11.41 3.40
CA ALA A 80 -7.52 10.18 3.75
C ALA A 80 -6.60 8.96 3.79
N ALA A 81 -5.65 8.87 2.85
CA ALA A 81 -4.63 7.82 2.82
C ALA A 81 -3.80 7.78 4.10
N LEU A 82 -3.32 8.94 4.57
CA LEU A 82 -2.54 9.04 5.81
C LEU A 82 -3.37 8.60 7.02
N VAL A 83 -4.63 9.06 7.12
CA VAL A 83 -5.53 8.66 8.21
C VAL A 83 -5.74 7.15 8.24
N LEU A 84 -6.00 6.53 7.07
CA LEU A 84 -6.22 5.10 6.99
C LEU A 84 -4.95 4.29 7.25
N ALA A 85 -3.80 4.71 6.69
CA ALA A 85 -2.55 4.00 6.87
C ALA A 85 -2.05 4.06 8.32
N PHE A 86 -1.97 5.27 8.90
CA PHE A 86 -1.53 5.43 10.29
C PHE A 86 -2.57 4.91 11.30
N GLY A 87 -3.86 5.17 11.06
CA GLY A 87 -4.92 4.64 11.91
C GLY A 87 -4.96 3.11 11.93
N GLY A 88 -4.77 2.46 10.78
CA GLY A 88 -4.64 1.01 10.68
C GLY A 88 -3.42 0.49 11.42
N LEU A 89 -2.26 1.13 11.21
CA LEU A 89 -1.00 0.76 11.86
C LEU A 89 -1.09 0.84 13.40
N LEU A 90 -1.68 1.93 13.93
CA LEU A 90 -1.83 2.12 15.38
C LEU A 90 -2.77 1.08 16.02
N GLN A 91 -3.80 0.64 15.28
CA GLN A 91 -4.76 -0.35 15.79
C GLN A 91 -4.21 -1.78 15.78
N LEU A 92 -3.32 -2.12 14.83
CA LEU A 92 -2.73 -3.46 14.75
C LEU A 92 -1.75 -3.76 15.89
N ARG A 93 -1.26 -2.74 16.64
CA ARG A 93 -0.28 -2.89 17.74
C ARG A 93 0.95 -3.74 17.40
N GLY A 94 1.21 -3.96 16.11
CA GLY A 94 2.32 -4.76 15.59
C GLY A 94 2.12 -5.04 14.11
N LEU A 95 3.22 -5.22 13.35
CA LEU A 95 3.16 -5.38 11.89
C LEU A 95 3.13 -6.84 11.44
N GLU A 96 3.44 -7.78 12.33
CA GLU A 96 3.67 -9.17 11.91
C GLU A 96 3.19 -10.16 12.98
N ASP A 97 2.78 -10.70 13.63
CA ASP A 97 2.28 -11.73 14.56
C ASP A 97 0.93 -11.32 15.15
N ILE A 98 -0.11 -11.48 14.35
CA ILE A 98 -1.48 -11.26 14.81
C ILE A 98 -1.97 -12.56 15.47
N ASP A 99 -1.87 -12.64 16.79
CA ASP A 99 -2.39 -13.76 17.56
C ASP A 99 -3.94 -13.77 17.65
N HIS A 100 -4.59 -12.67 17.22
CA HIS A 100 -6.04 -12.50 17.23
C HIS A 100 -6.52 -11.64 16.07
N LEU A 101 -7.73 -11.91 15.60
CA LEU A 101 -8.34 -11.13 14.51
C LEU A 101 -8.79 -9.76 15.03
N VAL A 102 -8.19 -8.67 14.46
CA VAL A 102 -8.59 -7.30 14.81
C VAL A 102 -9.83 -6.92 14.00
N THR A 103 -10.96 -6.73 14.70
CA THR A 103 -12.27 -6.46 14.09
C THR A 103 -12.89 -5.14 14.54
N THR A 104 -12.16 -4.33 15.33
CA THR A 104 -12.66 -3.09 15.94
C THR A 104 -12.10 -1.84 15.25
N GLY A 105 -12.65 -0.67 15.59
CA GLY A 105 -12.18 0.61 15.05
C GLY A 105 -12.31 0.70 13.53
N LEU A 106 -11.24 1.04 12.82
CA LEU A 106 -11.23 1.08 11.35
C LEU A 106 -11.51 -0.28 10.73
N PHE A 107 -11.03 -1.36 11.37
CA PHE A 107 -11.23 -2.73 10.92
C PHE A 107 -12.68 -3.21 11.08
N SER A 108 -13.54 -2.51 11.83
CA SER A 108 -14.97 -2.86 11.93
C SER A 108 -15.73 -2.64 10.62
N LYS A 109 -15.21 -1.80 9.72
CA LYS A 109 -15.85 -1.47 8.44
C LYS A 109 -14.97 -1.83 7.24
N LEU A 110 -13.66 -1.70 7.37
CA LEU A 110 -12.68 -1.86 6.30
C LEU A 110 -11.65 -2.90 6.73
N ARG A 111 -11.57 -4.04 6.01
CA ARG A 111 -10.64 -5.14 6.37
C ARG A 111 -9.17 -4.75 6.22
N HIS A 112 -8.87 -3.96 5.20
CA HIS A 112 -7.49 -3.59 4.86
C HIS A 112 -7.31 -2.06 4.81
N PRO A 113 -7.47 -1.34 5.95
CA PRO A 113 -7.39 0.13 5.95
C PRO A 113 -6.03 0.63 5.45
N MET A 114 -4.92 -0.04 5.79
CA MET A 114 -3.60 0.33 5.30
C MET A 114 -3.47 0.17 3.79
N TYR A 115 -3.94 -0.93 3.20
CA TYR A 115 -3.87 -1.13 1.75
C TYR A 115 -4.77 -0.13 1.01
N THR A 116 -5.95 0.16 1.54
CA THR A 116 -6.82 1.24 1.01
C THR A 116 -6.09 2.57 1.08
N GLY A 117 -5.42 2.86 2.19
CA GLY A 117 -4.58 4.04 2.35
C GLY A 117 -3.49 4.12 1.28
N PHE A 118 -2.75 3.03 1.03
CA PHE A 118 -1.70 3.01 0.00
C PHE A 118 -2.25 3.25 -1.41
N ILE A 119 -3.40 2.66 -1.74
CA ILE A 119 -4.06 2.89 -3.04
C ILE A 119 -4.49 4.35 -3.18
N LEU A 120 -5.12 4.93 -2.14
CA LEU A 120 -5.52 6.34 -2.13
C LEU A 120 -4.32 7.29 -2.20
N TRP A 121 -3.19 6.95 -1.55
CA TRP A 121 -1.94 7.69 -1.63
C TRP A 121 -1.43 7.77 -3.06
N ILE A 122 -1.32 6.63 -3.74
CA ILE A 122 -0.85 6.54 -5.12
C ILE A 122 -1.80 7.32 -6.05
N ALA A 123 -3.09 7.01 -5.99
CA ALA A 123 -4.09 7.65 -6.84
C ALA A 123 -4.20 9.15 -6.58
N GLY A 124 -4.13 9.58 -5.32
CA GLY A 124 -4.20 10.98 -4.94
C GLY A 124 -3.06 11.81 -5.53
N TRP A 125 -1.81 11.31 -5.48
CA TRP A 125 -0.67 12.00 -6.09
C TRP A 125 -0.78 12.06 -7.61
N VAL A 126 -1.19 10.99 -8.27
CA VAL A 126 -1.42 10.94 -9.73
C VAL A 126 -2.48 11.96 -10.14
N VAL A 127 -3.62 11.97 -9.47
CA VAL A 127 -4.74 12.89 -9.76
C VAL A 127 -4.34 14.33 -9.48
N CYS A 128 -3.69 14.62 -8.34
CA CYS A 128 -3.27 15.96 -7.94
C CYS A 128 -2.37 16.63 -8.98
N HIS A 129 -1.50 15.86 -9.62
CA HIS A 129 -0.51 16.36 -10.58
C HIS A 129 -0.84 16.10 -12.05
N GLY A 130 -1.91 15.35 -12.36
CA GLY A 130 -2.23 14.94 -13.72
C GLY A 130 -1.11 14.11 -14.36
N ALA A 131 -0.50 13.22 -13.56
CA ALA A 131 0.74 12.50 -13.89
C ALA A 131 0.44 11.25 -14.74
N ILE A 132 0.42 11.40 -16.07
CA ILE A 132 0.03 10.35 -17.01
C ILE A 132 1.05 9.22 -17.11
N ALA A 133 2.35 9.54 -17.23
CA ALA A 133 3.39 8.51 -17.29
C ALA A 133 3.44 7.68 -16.00
N SER A 134 3.12 8.31 -14.86
CA SER A 134 3.06 7.65 -13.55
C SER A 134 1.89 6.67 -13.41
N LEU A 135 0.92 6.63 -14.33
CA LEU A 135 -0.15 5.63 -14.34
C LEU A 135 0.40 4.20 -14.51
N VAL A 136 1.51 4.03 -15.24
CA VAL A 136 2.12 2.70 -15.42
C VAL A 136 2.65 2.14 -14.10
N PRO A 137 3.57 2.83 -13.39
CA PRO A 137 3.99 2.36 -12.06
C PRO A 137 2.83 2.32 -11.06
N ALA A 138 1.80 3.20 -11.17
CA ALA A 138 0.61 3.15 -10.33
C ALA A 138 -0.16 1.84 -10.50
N ALA A 139 -0.43 1.44 -11.74
CA ALA A 139 -1.12 0.18 -12.03
C ALA A 139 -0.35 -1.04 -11.49
N LEU A 140 0.99 -1.04 -11.63
CA LEU A 140 1.84 -2.09 -11.09
C LEU A 140 1.80 -2.13 -9.57
N CYS A 141 1.92 -0.99 -8.88
CA CYS A 141 1.86 -0.91 -7.43
C CYS A 141 0.48 -1.33 -6.90
N ILE A 142 -0.59 -0.80 -7.46
CA ILE A 142 -1.96 -1.13 -7.04
C ILE A 142 -2.25 -2.62 -7.29
N GLY A 143 -1.86 -3.16 -8.44
CA GLY A 143 -2.01 -4.58 -8.75
C GLY A 143 -1.29 -5.48 -7.73
N ASN A 144 -0.06 -5.11 -7.34
CA ASN A 144 0.68 -5.86 -6.31
C ASN A 144 0.07 -5.68 -4.90
N ILE A 145 -0.42 -4.49 -4.53
CA ILE A 145 -1.14 -4.27 -3.26
C ILE A 145 -2.37 -5.18 -3.19
N LEU A 146 -3.15 -5.29 -4.27
CA LEU A 146 -4.29 -6.20 -4.34
C LEU A 146 -3.87 -7.68 -4.27
N TYR A 147 -2.71 -8.02 -4.82
CA TYR A 147 -2.14 -9.36 -4.70
C TYR A 147 -1.69 -9.67 -3.27
N TRP A 148 -0.98 -8.75 -2.58
CA TRP A 148 -0.61 -8.93 -1.17
C TRP A 148 -1.83 -9.07 -0.28
N ARG A 149 -2.88 -8.28 -0.52
CA ARG A 149 -4.16 -8.42 0.18
C ARG A 149 -4.71 -9.85 0.07
N ARG A 150 -4.71 -10.42 -1.13
CA ARG A 150 -5.18 -11.81 -1.33
C ARG A 150 -4.35 -12.82 -0.53
N LEU A 151 -3.03 -12.67 -0.54
CA LEU A 151 -2.15 -13.54 0.23
C LEU A 151 -2.42 -13.47 1.74
N GLU A 152 -2.69 -12.26 2.24
CA GLU A 152 -3.05 -12.03 3.64
C GLU A 152 -4.44 -12.60 3.96
N GLU A 153 -5.44 -12.40 3.10
CA GLU A 153 -6.79 -12.97 3.27
C GLU A 153 -6.74 -14.52 3.28
N ASP A 154 -5.95 -15.14 2.40
CA ASP A 154 -5.74 -16.60 2.39
C ASP A 154 -5.12 -17.08 3.71
N ALA A 155 -4.13 -16.36 4.23
CA ALA A 155 -3.49 -16.68 5.50
C ALA A 155 -4.44 -16.52 6.70
N LEU A 156 -5.19 -15.41 6.75
CA LEU A 156 -6.20 -15.15 7.78
C LEU A 156 -7.33 -16.20 7.75
N GLU A 157 -7.79 -16.58 6.55
CA GLU A 157 -8.82 -17.61 6.43
C GLU A 157 -8.31 -19.00 6.88
N SER A 158 -7.04 -19.31 6.62
CA SER A 158 -6.42 -20.56 7.08
C SER A 158 -6.23 -20.60 8.60
N GLN A 159 -5.95 -19.45 9.23
CA GLN A 159 -5.68 -19.33 10.66
C GLN A 159 -6.97 -19.22 11.50
N PHE A 160 -7.93 -18.39 11.07
CA PHE A 160 -9.14 -18.06 11.84
C PHE A 160 -10.42 -18.67 11.27
N ALA A 161 -10.38 -19.38 10.15
CA ALA A 161 -11.46 -20.17 9.55
C ALA A 161 -12.84 -19.45 9.57
N GLU A 162 -13.82 -19.98 10.32
CA GLU A 162 -15.19 -19.44 10.38
C GLU A 162 -15.29 -18.04 11.01
N GLU A 163 -14.41 -17.69 11.95
CA GLU A 163 -14.37 -16.36 12.53
C GLU A 163 -14.04 -15.31 11.47
N TYR A 164 -13.02 -15.58 10.64
CA TYR A 164 -12.65 -14.69 9.53
C TYR A 164 -13.76 -14.61 8.47
N ARG A 165 -14.40 -15.72 8.10
CA ARG A 165 -15.51 -15.71 7.12
C ARG A 165 -16.71 -14.89 7.63
N ARG A 166 -17.03 -14.93 8.93
CA ARG A 166 -18.08 -14.10 9.54
C ARG A 166 -17.71 -12.63 9.48
N TYR A 167 -16.49 -12.28 9.84
CA TYR A 167 -15.95 -10.93 9.77
C TYR A 167 -15.99 -10.38 8.33
N ARG A 168 -15.55 -11.18 7.35
CA ARG A 168 -15.53 -10.83 5.93
C ARG A 168 -16.92 -10.50 5.39
N ARG A 169 -17.99 -11.18 5.83
CA ARG A 169 -19.37 -10.87 5.40
C ARG A 169 -19.88 -9.52 5.89
N GLY A 170 -19.35 -9.00 6.97
CA GLY A 170 -19.78 -7.73 7.59
C GLY A 170 -18.92 -6.51 7.22
N THR A 171 -17.84 -6.69 6.43
CA THR A 171 -16.85 -5.65 6.19
C THR A 171 -16.53 -5.48 4.71
N TRP A 172 -16.06 -4.27 4.35
CA TRP A 172 -15.63 -3.92 3.00
C TRP A 172 -14.14 -4.19 2.79
N PHE A 173 -13.75 -4.41 1.51
CA PHE A 173 -12.39 -4.51 0.97
C PHE A 173 -11.38 -5.27 1.83
#